data_d6af13768e11f3c8df1498ab18a6348b
#
_entry.id   d6af13768e11f3c8df1498ab18a6348b
#
_cell.length_a   1.000
_cell.length_b   1.000
_cell.length_c   1.000
_cell.angle_alpha   90.00
_cell.angle_beta   90.00
_cell.angle_gamma   90.00
#
_symmetry.space_group_name_H-M   'P 1'
#
loop_
_entity.id
_entity.type
_entity.pdbx_description
1 polymer ?
#
loop_
_entity_poly.entity_id
_entity_poly.type
_entity_poly.pdbx_seq_one_letter_code
_entity_poly.pdbx_strand_id
1 'polypeptide(L)'
;MKTVHNRTKIVATLGPASAKKEVLLSMIKAGVDVCRLNFSHGSQADHQIVIDIIRDINKKYKTNVGILADLQGPKIRIGIVKDGGINLLSGNKIAITTKEMIGDDQQIYITYPSFPKDVRANEIILLDDGKIQMRVIETNNNDTVLCEVVYGGILTSRKGVNLPNTKVSIPSLTEEDLTNLEFALKNDIEWIGLSFVRSADDIIELKRIISASEKTARVIAKIEKPEAIDNIDEIIAVSDAVMVARGDLGVEMPMEQVPLLQKMIINKCIAASRPVIVATQMLESMITSARPTRAEVNDVANSVLDGADAVMLSGETSVGEFPVIVIETMQKIVRNVEELGYTFNLIKELNPASPTYMGDAVCGSAVYLAEKTNAVGIISMTTSGYTAFQISSHRPKAGTYIFTSNRKLLNTLSLVWGVRGFFYDQFESTDKTIHEVNKILKAEHLVETGNVVINTAAIPIEKKGKTNMIKVSIIS
;
A
#
# COMPACT_ATOMS: atom_id res chain seq x y z
N MET A 1 5.12 9.60 23.92
CA MET A 1 5.13 10.58 22.80
C MET A 1 3.77 10.48 22.13
N LYS A 2 2.89 11.45 22.34
CA LYS A 2 1.57 11.36 21.75
C LYS A 2 1.56 11.97 20.40
N THR A 3 1.45 11.14 19.43
CA THR A 3 0.97 11.50 18.13
C THR A 3 -0.54 11.42 18.12
N VAL A 4 -1.15 12.28 17.39
CA VAL A 4 -2.56 12.16 17.07
C VAL A 4 -2.73 10.88 16.26
N HIS A 5 -3.62 10.01 16.70
CA HIS A 5 -3.87 8.74 16.01
C HIS A 5 -5.19 8.83 15.24
N ASN A 6 -5.09 9.00 13.94
CA ASN A 6 -6.19 8.74 13.03
C ASN A 6 -6.37 7.22 12.87
N ARG A 7 -7.53 6.80 12.40
CA ARG A 7 -7.79 5.40 12.05
C ARG A 7 -7.21 5.06 10.69
N THR A 8 -7.47 5.89 9.69
CA THR A 8 -6.84 5.79 8.36
C THR A 8 -5.35 6.11 8.48
N LYS A 9 -4.51 5.25 7.95
CA LYS A 9 -3.06 5.30 8.09
C LYS A 9 -2.42 6.18 7.02
N ILE A 10 -1.22 6.69 7.32
CA ILE A 10 -0.43 7.48 6.37
C ILE A 10 0.81 6.69 5.99
N VAL A 11 0.94 6.40 4.69
CA VAL A 11 2.15 5.85 4.07
C VAL A 11 2.92 7.01 3.45
N ALA A 12 4.19 7.20 3.85
CA ALA A 12 5.04 8.26 3.31
C ALA A 12 6.23 7.66 2.56
N THR A 13 6.42 8.07 1.30
CA THR A 13 7.61 7.69 0.53
C THR A 13 8.80 8.50 1.01
N LEU A 14 9.89 7.81 1.32
CA LEU A 14 11.13 8.45 1.73
C LEU A 14 12.07 8.68 0.54
N GLY A 15 12.80 9.76 0.61
CA GLY A 15 13.75 10.19 -0.40
C GLY A 15 14.63 11.33 0.09
N PRO A 16 15.32 12.06 -0.79
CA PRO A 16 16.27 13.12 -0.41
C PRO A 16 15.72 14.15 0.58
N ALA A 17 14.43 14.51 0.47
CA ALA A 17 13.81 15.50 1.34
C ALA A 17 13.53 14.97 2.77
N SER A 18 13.40 13.66 2.96
CA SER A 18 12.92 13.04 4.19
C SER A 18 13.90 12.04 4.83
N ALA A 19 15.04 11.72 4.19
CA ALA A 19 15.99 10.73 4.67
C ALA A 19 16.78 11.15 5.93
N LYS A 20 16.82 12.45 6.28
CA LYS A 20 17.51 12.94 7.48
C LYS A 20 16.72 12.54 8.73
N LYS A 21 17.45 12.06 9.78
CA LYS A 21 16.85 11.56 11.03
C LYS A 21 15.90 12.57 11.69
N GLU A 22 16.25 13.84 11.71
CA GLU A 22 15.46 14.90 12.35
C GLU A 22 14.14 15.14 11.60
N VAL A 23 14.18 15.13 10.27
CA VAL A 23 13.00 15.31 9.41
C VAL A 23 12.11 14.09 9.56
N LEU A 24 12.67 12.89 9.44
CA LEU A 24 11.93 11.63 9.57
C LEU A 24 11.26 11.50 10.94
N LEU A 25 11.97 11.85 12.03
CA LEU A 25 11.40 11.88 13.37
C LEU A 25 10.23 12.89 13.46
N SER A 26 10.34 14.05 12.81
CA SER A 26 9.28 15.05 12.77
C SER A 26 8.06 14.56 11.98
N MET A 27 8.26 13.89 10.85
CA MET A 27 7.20 13.25 10.06
C MET A 27 6.48 12.15 10.85
N ILE A 28 7.23 11.30 11.57
CA ILE A 28 6.65 10.26 12.43
C ILE A 28 5.84 10.87 13.57
N LYS A 29 6.33 11.96 14.17
CA LYS A 29 5.58 12.71 15.18
C LYS A 29 4.31 13.35 14.61
N ALA A 30 4.37 13.82 13.37
CA ALA A 30 3.23 14.39 12.65
C ALA A 30 2.20 13.32 12.25
N GLY A 31 2.55 12.02 12.21
CA GLY A 31 1.57 10.94 12.05
C GLY A 31 1.86 9.92 10.95
N VAL A 32 3.09 9.77 10.48
CA VAL A 32 3.44 8.68 9.56
C VAL A 32 3.35 7.34 10.28
N ASP A 33 2.63 6.41 9.67
CA ASP A 33 2.45 5.03 10.16
C ASP A 33 3.39 4.04 9.43
N VAL A 34 3.60 4.22 8.12
CA VAL A 34 4.44 3.36 7.30
C VAL A 34 5.36 4.19 6.42
N CYS A 35 6.64 3.83 6.39
CA CYS A 35 7.64 4.41 5.49
C CYS A 35 7.79 3.54 4.24
N ARG A 36 7.54 4.11 3.05
CA ARG A 36 7.74 3.43 1.76
C ARG A 36 9.14 3.73 1.24
N LEU A 37 9.88 2.69 0.90
CA LEU A 37 11.15 2.71 0.19
C LEU A 37 10.88 2.31 -1.26
N ASN A 38 11.09 3.24 -2.21
CA ASN A 38 10.87 2.99 -3.62
C ASN A 38 12.14 2.44 -4.28
N PHE A 39 12.18 1.16 -4.55
CA PHE A 39 13.35 0.49 -5.15
C PHE A 39 13.57 0.80 -6.63
N SER A 40 12.70 1.60 -7.26
CA SER A 40 13.00 2.18 -8.58
C SER A 40 14.06 3.29 -8.52
N HIS A 41 14.43 3.77 -7.34
CA HIS A 41 15.35 4.89 -7.12
C HIS A 41 16.22 4.65 -5.88
N GLY A 42 17.45 5.18 -5.93
CA GLY A 42 18.42 5.02 -4.86
C GLY A 42 19.14 3.68 -4.89
N SER A 43 20.20 3.56 -4.12
CA SER A 43 20.95 2.33 -3.95
C SER A 43 20.47 1.56 -2.69
N GLN A 44 20.79 0.27 -2.61
CA GLN A 44 20.56 -0.52 -1.39
C GLN A 44 21.28 0.08 -0.17
N ALA A 45 22.43 0.74 -0.37
CA ALA A 45 23.15 1.43 0.69
C ALA A 45 22.37 2.64 1.22
N ASP A 46 21.74 3.43 0.34
CA ASP A 46 20.90 4.55 0.73
C ASP A 46 19.67 4.06 1.51
N HIS A 47 19.04 2.99 1.05
CA HIS A 47 17.91 2.37 1.74
C HIS A 47 18.29 1.82 3.10
N GLN A 48 19.49 1.21 3.25
CA GLN A 48 19.98 0.68 4.52
C GLN A 48 20.08 1.79 5.58
N ILE A 49 20.64 2.94 5.22
CA ILE A 49 20.77 4.09 6.14
C ILE A 49 19.39 4.49 6.68
N VAL A 50 18.39 4.56 5.81
CA VAL A 50 17.04 4.97 6.18
C VAL A 50 16.33 3.90 7.03
N ILE A 51 16.51 2.62 6.71
CA ILE A 51 16.00 1.51 7.51
C ILE A 51 16.56 1.57 8.94
N ASP A 52 17.87 1.77 9.08
CA ASP A 52 18.53 1.85 10.39
C ASP A 52 18.00 3.03 11.21
N ILE A 53 17.75 4.18 10.58
CA ILE A 53 17.14 5.34 11.24
C ILE A 53 15.73 5.02 11.74
N ILE A 54 14.89 4.37 10.91
CA ILE A 54 13.52 4.00 11.31
C ILE A 54 13.56 3.02 12.50
N ARG A 55 14.42 2.00 12.44
CA ARG A 55 14.57 1.01 13.51
C ARG A 55 15.08 1.65 14.82
N ASP A 56 16.02 2.60 14.73
CA ASP A 56 16.49 3.36 15.90
C ASP A 56 15.39 4.23 16.51
N ILE A 57 14.60 4.92 15.68
CA ILE A 57 13.45 5.71 16.13
C ILE A 57 12.42 4.81 16.82
N ASN A 58 12.05 3.68 16.21
CA ASN A 58 11.11 2.73 16.80
C ASN A 58 11.59 2.24 18.18
N LYS A 59 12.88 1.89 18.30
CA LYS A 59 13.48 1.43 19.56
C LYS A 59 13.49 2.54 20.62
N LYS A 60 13.98 3.74 20.24
CA LYS A 60 14.19 4.86 21.17
C LYS A 60 12.88 5.47 21.67
N TYR A 61 11.91 5.62 20.79
CA TYR A 61 10.65 6.32 21.09
C TYR A 61 9.48 5.37 21.30
N LYS A 62 9.71 4.04 21.25
CA LYS A 62 8.68 3.00 21.38
C LYS A 62 7.54 3.17 20.39
N THR A 63 7.88 3.55 19.14
CA THR A 63 6.94 3.62 18.02
C THR A 63 6.93 2.29 17.26
N ASN A 64 5.92 2.09 16.40
CA ASN A 64 5.75 0.86 15.62
C ASN A 64 5.61 1.22 14.12
N VAL A 65 6.48 2.09 13.61
CA VAL A 65 6.45 2.49 12.20
C VAL A 65 6.89 1.30 11.34
N GLY A 66 6.02 0.89 10.40
CA GLY A 66 6.30 -0.18 9.45
C GLY A 66 7.13 0.31 8.26
N ILE A 67 7.74 -0.63 7.54
CA ILE A 67 8.47 -0.36 6.31
C ILE A 67 7.82 -1.14 5.17
N LEU A 68 7.59 -0.45 4.06
CA LEU A 68 7.15 -1.02 2.78
C LEU A 68 8.30 -0.91 1.76
N ALA A 69 8.83 -2.04 1.32
CA ALA A 69 9.71 -2.12 0.16
C ALA A 69 8.84 -2.25 -1.10
N ASP A 70 8.87 -1.23 -1.95
CA ASP A 70 8.10 -1.20 -3.19
C ASP A 70 9.00 -1.55 -4.36
N LEU A 71 8.86 -2.79 -4.89
CA LEU A 71 9.65 -3.34 -5.97
C LEU A 71 9.29 -2.64 -7.28
N GLN A 72 10.29 -2.47 -8.15
CA GLN A 72 10.13 -1.73 -9.41
C GLN A 72 9.20 -2.44 -10.40
N GLY A 73 9.32 -3.77 -10.50
CA GLY A 73 8.67 -4.56 -11.53
C GLY A 73 9.25 -4.34 -12.94
N PRO A 74 8.67 -4.98 -13.96
CA PRO A 74 9.16 -4.94 -15.33
C PRO A 74 8.81 -3.62 -16.03
N LYS A 75 9.44 -2.53 -15.63
CA LYS A 75 9.19 -1.22 -16.24
C LYS A 75 9.80 -1.12 -17.62
N ILE A 76 8.96 -1.08 -18.65
CA ILE A 76 9.38 -0.89 -20.03
C ILE A 76 9.75 0.58 -20.26
N ARG A 77 10.85 0.84 -20.95
CA ARG A 77 11.33 2.20 -21.24
C ARG A 77 11.81 2.30 -22.67
N ILE A 78 11.82 3.52 -23.21
CA ILE A 78 12.61 3.83 -24.38
C ILE A 78 14.08 4.02 -23.99
N GLY A 79 14.98 3.89 -24.96
CA GLY A 79 16.41 4.15 -24.80
C GLY A 79 16.78 5.63 -24.73
N ILE A 80 18.03 5.91 -25.10
CA ILE A 80 18.56 7.26 -25.22
C ILE A 80 18.10 7.83 -26.56
N VAL A 81 17.67 9.10 -26.58
CA VAL A 81 17.39 9.86 -27.79
C VAL A 81 18.40 10.99 -27.96
N LYS A 82 18.68 11.38 -29.20
CA LYS A 82 19.66 12.42 -29.51
C LYS A 82 19.23 13.80 -29.00
N ASP A 83 20.19 14.69 -28.82
CA ASP A 83 20.02 16.11 -28.51
C ASP A 83 19.16 16.40 -27.23
N GLY A 84 19.09 15.40 -26.30
CA GLY A 84 18.32 15.49 -25.07
C GLY A 84 16.81 15.34 -25.25
N GLY A 85 16.29 15.32 -26.47
CA GLY A 85 14.89 15.13 -26.78
C GLY A 85 14.60 15.26 -28.28
N ILE A 86 13.62 14.51 -28.78
CA ILE A 86 13.16 14.53 -30.17
C ILE A 86 11.71 15.02 -30.22
N ASN A 87 11.36 15.77 -31.25
CA ASN A 87 9.99 16.25 -31.43
C ASN A 87 9.21 15.33 -32.37
N LEU A 88 8.28 14.58 -31.80
CA LEU A 88 7.39 13.68 -32.52
C LEU A 88 6.16 14.44 -32.96
N LEU A 89 5.91 14.50 -34.28
CA LEU A 89 4.78 15.20 -34.85
C LEU A 89 3.60 14.23 -35.11
N SER A 90 2.39 14.63 -34.75
CA SER A 90 1.18 13.84 -35.04
C SER A 90 1.03 13.58 -36.54
N GLY A 91 0.67 12.36 -36.90
CA GLY A 91 0.57 11.86 -38.27
C GLY A 91 1.86 11.30 -38.85
N ASN A 92 3.01 11.54 -38.22
CA ASN A 92 4.28 10.95 -38.67
C ASN A 92 4.36 9.46 -38.32
N LYS A 93 5.13 8.72 -39.13
CA LYS A 93 5.47 7.33 -38.85
C LYS A 93 6.84 7.26 -38.18
N ILE A 94 6.97 6.37 -37.20
CA ILE A 94 8.21 6.10 -36.47
C ILE A 94 8.38 4.62 -36.27
N ALA A 95 9.60 4.11 -36.37
CA ALA A 95 9.93 2.73 -36.04
C ALA A 95 10.34 2.61 -34.56
N ILE A 96 9.83 1.58 -33.87
CA ILE A 96 10.29 1.19 -32.53
C ILE A 96 11.05 -0.12 -32.67
N THR A 97 12.32 -0.14 -32.28
CA THR A 97 13.19 -1.31 -32.41
C THR A 97 13.68 -1.83 -31.06
N THR A 98 13.91 -3.14 -30.99
CA THR A 98 14.57 -3.80 -29.84
C THR A 98 16.09 -3.83 -29.95
N LYS A 99 16.66 -3.32 -31.04
CA LYS A 99 18.12 -3.15 -31.20
C LYS A 99 18.54 -1.85 -30.53
N GLU A 100 19.50 -1.94 -29.62
CA GLU A 100 20.00 -0.77 -28.89
C GLU A 100 20.64 0.24 -29.85
N MET A 101 20.14 1.48 -29.78
CA MET A 101 20.62 2.61 -30.57
C MET A 101 20.26 3.94 -29.89
N ILE A 102 20.93 5.01 -30.33
CA ILE A 102 20.48 6.38 -30.01
C ILE A 102 19.32 6.72 -30.95
N GLY A 103 18.13 6.94 -30.37
CA GLY A 103 16.94 7.19 -31.15
C GLY A 103 16.86 8.61 -31.74
N ASP A 104 16.09 8.74 -32.81
CA ASP A 104 15.77 9.99 -33.46
C ASP A 104 14.30 10.05 -33.87
N ASP A 105 13.88 11.03 -34.70
CA ASP A 105 12.51 11.21 -35.13
C ASP A 105 12.02 10.16 -36.15
N GLN A 106 12.89 9.23 -36.60
CA GLN A 106 12.55 8.12 -37.49
C GLN A 106 12.48 6.79 -36.76
N GLN A 107 13.38 6.58 -35.75
CA GLN A 107 13.49 5.32 -35.05
C GLN A 107 13.92 5.51 -33.59
N ILE A 108 13.29 4.75 -32.67
CA ILE A 108 13.62 4.73 -31.25
C ILE A 108 13.83 3.30 -30.76
N TYR A 109 14.69 3.14 -29.76
CA TYR A 109 14.95 1.87 -29.07
C TYR A 109 13.99 1.68 -27.89
N ILE A 110 13.51 0.44 -27.70
CA ILE A 110 12.72 0.00 -26.56
C ILE A 110 13.41 -1.11 -25.80
N THR A 111 13.41 -1.05 -24.44
CA THR A 111 14.07 -2.02 -23.57
C THR A 111 13.35 -3.37 -23.43
N TYR A 112 12.30 -3.61 -24.21
CA TYR A 112 11.48 -4.81 -24.15
C TYR A 112 11.75 -5.72 -25.37
N PRO A 113 12.54 -6.82 -25.22
CA PRO A 113 12.93 -7.67 -26.35
C PRO A 113 11.77 -8.38 -27.05
N SER A 114 10.72 -8.77 -26.31
CA SER A 114 9.53 -9.45 -26.88
C SER A 114 8.52 -8.48 -27.48
N PHE A 115 8.75 -7.16 -27.41
CA PHE A 115 7.81 -6.14 -27.87
C PHE A 115 7.24 -6.41 -29.27
N PRO A 116 8.05 -6.72 -30.33
CA PRO A 116 7.51 -6.96 -31.66
C PRO A 116 6.63 -8.21 -31.80
N LYS A 117 6.77 -9.17 -30.86
CA LYS A 117 5.98 -10.42 -30.84
C LYS A 117 4.65 -10.25 -30.11
N ASP A 118 4.64 -9.37 -29.10
CA ASP A 118 3.48 -9.22 -28.21
C ASP A 118 2.48 -8.20 -28.77
N VAL A 119 2.95 -7.13 -29.44
CA VAL A 119 2.06 -6.09 -29.99
C VAL A 119 1.38 -6.51 -31.29
N ARG A 120 0.21 -5.94 -31.54
CA ARG A 120 -0.60 -6.17 -32.74
C ARG A 120 -0.98 -4.86 -33.42
N ALA A 121 -1.31 -4.91 -34.71
CA ALA A 121 -1.79 -3.77 -35.46
C ALA A 121 -3.04 -3.14 -34.77
N ASN A 122 -3.09 -1.81 -34.77
CA ASN A 122 -4.09 -0.95 -34.14
C ASN A 122 -4.01 -0.84 -32.59
N GLU A 123 -3.12 -1.57 -31.91
CA GLU A 123 -2.89 -1.37 -30.48
C GLU A 123 -2.23 -0.01 -30.20
N ILE A 124 -2.50 0.52 -29.02
CA ILE A 124 -2.01 1.82 -28.57
C ILE A 124 -0.72 1.63 -27.73
N ILE A 125 0.24 2.50 -27.99
CA ILE A 125 1.46 2.64 -27.20
C ILE A 125 1.46 4.04 -26.60
N LEU A 126 1.66 4.11 -25.28
CA LEU A 126 1.73 5.36 -24.55
C LEU A 126 3.15 5.60 -24.07
N LEU A 127 3.67 6.80 -24.27
CA LEU A 127 5.01 7.21 -23.83
C LEU A 127 4.90 8.39 -22.87
N ASP A 128 5.84 8.50 -21.90
CA ASP A 128 5.91 9.57 -20.91
C ASP A 128 4.58 9.77 -20.18
N ASP A 129 4.06 8.69 -19.55
CA ASP A 129 2.81 8.64 -18.79
C ASP A 129 1.59 9.10 -19.62
N GLY A 130 1.58 8.72 -20.91
CA GLY A 130 0.46 8.97 -21.83
C GLY A 130 0.48 10.34 -22.52
N LYS A 131 1.49 11.19 -22.31
CA LYS A 131 1.62 12.48 -22.99
C LYS A 131 1.81 12.35 -24.48
N ILE A 132 2.43 11.25 -24.93
CA ILE A 132 2.61 10.90 -26.33
C ILE A 132 1.89 9.59 -26.57
N GLN A 133 1.08 9.55 -27.62
CA GLN A 133 0.34 8.36 -28.02
C GLN A 133 0.70 7.95 -29.43
N MET A 134 0.98 6.66 -29.59
CA MET A 134 1.23 6.03 -30.89
C MET A 134 0.23 4.90 -31.13
N ARG A 135 0.03 4.56 -32.40
CA ARG A 135 -0.75 3.39 -32.83
C ARG A 135 0.15 2.48 -33.65
N VAL A 136 0.14 1.19 -33.35
CA VAL A 136 0.85 0.19 -34.13
C VAL A 136 0.24 0.08 -35.51
N ILE A 137 1.04 0.25 -36.56
CA ILE A 137 0.67 0.00 -37.96
C ILE A 137 0.92 -1.47 -38.27
N GLU A 138 2.17 -1.92 -38.10
CA GLU A 138 2.61 -3.28 -38.41
C GLU A 138 3.81 -3.68 -37.56
N THR A 139 4.04 -4.96 -37.41
CA THR A 139 5.22 -5.54 -36.77
C THR A 139 5.86 -6.59 -37.67
N ASN A 140 7.19 -6.64 -37.68
CA ASN A 140 7.92 -7.72 -38.36
C ASN A 140 8.05 -8.99 -37.50
N ASN A 141 7.45 -9.02 -36.29
CA ASN A 141 7.50 -10.09 -35.29
C ASN A 141 8.92 -10.52 -34.86
N ASN A 142 9.92 -9.68 -35.16
CA ASN A 142 11.33 -9.96 -34.86
C ASN A 142 11.97 -8.88 -33.99
N ASP A 143 12.17 -7.70 -34.53
CA ASP A 143 12.93 -6.63 -33.85
C ASP A 143 12.34 -5.23 -34.06
N THR A 144 11.36 -5.03 -34.92
CA THR A 144 10.87 -3.69 -35.30
C THR A 144 9.34 -3.65 -35.43
N VAL A 145 8.77 -2.57 -34.92
CA VAL A 145 7.35 -2.23 -35.02
C VAL A 145 7.24 -0.84 -35.64
N LEU A 146 6.44 -0.72 -36.70
CA LEU A 146 6.12 0.57 -37.31
C LEU A 146 4.88 1.15 -36.64
N CYS A 147 4.96 2.40 -36.20
CA CYS A 147 3.89 3.10 -35.51
C CYS A 147 3.55 4.42 -36.17
N GLU A 148 2.30 4.87 -36.02
CA GLU A 148 1.85 6.22 -36.31
C GLU A 148 1.76 7.02 -35.01
N VAL A 149 2.27 8.24 -34.99
CA VAL A 149 2.13 9.18 -33.88
C VAL A 149 0.72 9.77 -33.91
N VAL A 150 -0.13 9.39 -32.95
CA VAL A 150 -1.50 9.92 -32.83
C VAL A 150 -1.48 11.28 -32.13
N TYR A 151 -0.86 11.34 -30.95
CA TYR A 151 -0.59 12.58 -30.23
C TYR A 151 0.92 12.71 -30.03
N GLY A 152 1.48 13.76 -30.62
CA GLY A 152 2.92 14.04 -30.59
C GLY A 152 3.35 14.86 -29.39
N GLY A 153 4.66 15.13 -29.32
CA GLY A 153 5.28 15.92 -28.27
C GLY A 153 6.80 15.73 -28.21
N ILE A 154 7.44 16.36 -27.27
CA ILE A 154 8.89 16.22 -27.04
C ILE A 154 9.13 14.93 -26.25
N LEU A 155 9.76 13.95 -26.87
CA LEU A 155 10.17 12.69 -26.24
C LEU A 155 11.62 12.80 -25.77
N THR A 156 11.84 12.67 -24.46
CA THR A 156 13.17 12.65 -23.87
C THR A 156 13.63 11.22 -23.55
N SER A 157 14.93 11.04 -23.27
CA SER A 157 15.53 9.72 -23.02
C SER A 157 14.91 9.00 -21.81
N ARG A 158 14.86 7.67 -21.87
CA ARG A 158 14.50 6.74 -20.78
C ARG A 158 13.05 6.90 -20.26
N LYS A 159 12.15 7.46 -21.07
CA LYS A 159 10.74 7.58 -20.71
C LYS A 159 10.04 6.22 -20.66
N GLY A 160 9.07 6.11 -19.77
CA GLY A 160 8.24 4.92 -19.61
C GLY A 160 7.38 4.65 -20.86
N VAL A 161 7.15 3.37 -21.10
CA VAL A 161 6.26 2.87 -22.15
C VAL A 161 5.14 2.08 -21.50
N ASN A 162 3.90 2.43 -21.80
CA ASN A 162 2.72 1.71 -21.37
C ASN A 162 2.00 1.08 -22.58
N LEU A 163 1.51 -0.12 -22.40
CA LEU A 163 0.90 -0.95 -23.42
C LEU A 163 -0.48 -1.43 -22.95
N PRO A 164 -1.51 -0.55 -22.96
CA PRO A 164 -2.80 -0.83 -22.33
C PRO A 164 -3.61 -1.95 -22.98
N ASN A 165 -3.34 -2.23 -24.25
CA ASN A 165 -4.06 -3.26 -25.01
C ASN A 165 -3.23 -4.54 -25.23
N THR A 166 -1.96 -4.57 -24.79
CA THR A 166 -1.02 -5.64 -25.11
C THR A 166 -0.80 -6.53 -23.90
N LYS A 167 -1.01 -7.81 -24.06
CA LYS A 167 -0.60 -8.83 -23.10
C LYS A 167 0.91 -9.00 -23.13
N VAL A 168 1.61 -8.38 -22.18
CA VAL A 168 3.08 -8.46 -22.09
C VAL A 168 3.53 -9.80 -21.51
N SER A 169 4.56 -10.41 -22.11
CA SER A 169 5.08 -11.72 -21.69
C SER A 169 6.21 -11.64 -20.64
N ILE A 170 6.52 -10.42 -20.13
CA ILE A 170 7.56 -10.22 -19.09
C ILE A 170 7.06 -10.78 -17.75
N PRO A 171 7.91 -11.52 -16.98
CA PRO A 171 7.60 -11.88 -15.60
C PRO A 171 7.35 -10.64 -14.73
N SER A 172 6.48 -10.75 -13.73
CA SER A 172 6.21 -9.67 -12.77
C SER A 172 7.38 -9.36 -11.84
N LEU A 173 8.27 -10.35 -11.60
CA LEU A 173 9.51 -10.21 -10.86
C LEU A 173 10.72 -10.23 -11.83
N THR A 174 11.49 -9.16 -11.83
CA THR A 174 12.75 -9.08 -12.57
C THR A 174 13.92 -9.61 -11.74
N GLU A 175 15.09 -9.83 -12.34
CA GLU A 175 16.31 -10.21 -11.60
C GLU A 175 16.72 -9.12 -10.58
N GLU A 176 16.51 -7.85 -10.93
CA GLU A 176 16.74 -6.72 -10.02
C GLU A 176 15.76 -6.76 -8.85
N ASP A 177 14.49 -7.07 -9.11
CA ASP A 177 13.49 -7.23 -8.04
C ASP A 177 13.85 -8.38 -7.10
N LEU A 178 14.37 -9.50 -7.61
CA LEU A 178 14.82 -10.62 -6.78
C LEU A 178 15.98 -10.20 -5.87
N THR A 179 16.95 -9.44 -6.40
CA THR A 179 18.08 -8.90 -5.63
C THR A 179 17.58 -7.92 -4.54
N ASN A 180 16.64 -7.05 -4.88
CA ASN A 180 16.04 -6.09 -3.94
C ASN A 180 15.15 -6.77 -2.91
N LEU A 181 14.44 -7.84 -3.29
CA LEU A 181 13.66 -8.67 -2.38
C LEU A 181 14.56 -9.34 -1.34
N GLU A 182 15.70 -9.93 -1.75
CA GLU A 182 16.66 -10.53 -0.83
C GLU A 182 17.16 -9.50 0.19
N PHE A 183 17.52 -8.30 -0.27
CA PHE A 183 17.91 -7.19 0.60
C PHE A 183 16.78 -6.82 1.59
N ALA A 184 15.54 -6.69 1.11
CA ALA A 184 14.40 -6.36 1.94
C ALA A 184 14.13 -7.43 3.03
N LEU A 185 14.21 -8.71 2.64
CA LEU A 185 14.02 -9.83 3.56
C LEU A 185 15.15 -9.93 4.59
N LYS A 186 16.40 -9.67 4.22
CA LYS A 186 17.55 -9.60 5.13
C LYS A 186 17.35 -8.52 6.19
N ASN A 187 16.73 -7.41 5.85
CA ASN A 187 16.42 -6.29 6.74
C ASN A 187 15.10 -6.44 7.52
N ASP A 188 14.46 -7.62 7.48
CA ASP A 188 13.19 -7.91 8.14
C ASP A 188 12.08 -6.89 7.86
N ILE A 189 12.02 -6.38 6.62
CA ILE A 189 10.97 -5.45 6.19
C ILE A 189 9.60 -6.13 6.30
N GLU A 190 8.59 -5.36 6.72
CA GLU A 190 7.26 -5.88 7.02
C GLU A 190 6.41 -6.12 5.77
N TRP A 191 6.50 -5.22 4.79
CA TRP A 191 5.66 -5.22 3.60
C TRP A 191 6.48 -5.17 2.31
N ILE A 192 6.12 -6.00 1.33
CA ILE A 192 6.70 -6.01 -0.01
C ILE A 192 5.59 -5.64 -1.00
N GLY A 193 5.75 -4.54 -1.72
CA GLY A 193 4.86 -4.14 -2.81
C GLY A 193 5.32 -4.77 -4.12
N LEU A 194 4.43 -5.50 -4.79
CA LEU A 194 4.67 -6.07 -6.11
C LEU A 194 4.01 -5.20 -7.18
N SER A 195 4.81 -4.61 -8.06
CA SER A 195 4.35 -3.77 -9.17
C SER A 195 3.86 -4.61 -10.34
N PHE A 196 2.97 -4.06 -11.14
CA PHE A 196 2.44 -4.64 -12.37
C PHE A 196 1.83 -6.04 -12.19
N VAL A 197 1.14 -6.27 -11.07
CA VAL A 197 0.40 -7.50 -10.82
C VAL A 197 -0.69 -7.67 -11.90
N ARG A 198 -0.83 -8.89 -12.45
CA ARG A 198 -1.83 -9.24 -13.46
C ARG A 198 -2.74 -10.38 -13.02
N SER A 199 -2.24 -11.27 -12.16
CA SER A 199 -2.96 -12.46 -11.72
C SER A 199 -2.61 -12.86 -10.28
N ALA A 200 -3.37 -13.79 -9.72
CA ALA A 200 -3.07 -14.41 -8.44
C ALA A 200 -1.71 -15.13 -8.43
N ASP A 201 -1.29 -15.70 -9.55
CA ASP A 201 -0.03 -16.45 -9.66
C ASP A 201 1.19 -15.55 -9.39
N ASP A 202 1.17 -14.28 -9.81
CA ASP A 202 2.24 -13.31 -9.52
C ASP A 202 2.45 -13.16 -8.00
N ILE A 203 1.38 -13.10 -7.23
CA ILE A 203 1.42 -13.00 -5.77
C ILE A 203 1.86 -14.31 -5.12
N ILE A 204 1.36 -15.43 -5.62
CA ILE A 204 1.71 -16.77 -5.11
C ILE A 204 3.20 -17.05 -5.31
N GLU A 205 3.76 -16.67 -6.47
CA GLU A 205 5.18 -16.81 -6.75
C GLU A 205 6.03 -16.02 -5.75
N LEU A 206 5.74 -14.72 -5.54
CA LEU A 206 6.44 -13.90 -4.56
C LEU A 206 6.33 -14.48 -3.14
N LYS A 207 5.13 -14.92 -2.72
CA LYS A 207 4.93 -15.55 -1.41
C LYS A 207 5.72 -16.84 -1.26
N ARG A 208 5.87 -17.62 -2.32
CA ARG A 208 6.70 -18.84 -2.31
C ARG A 208 8.17 -18.49 -2.06
N ILE A 209 8.70 -17.46 -2.72
CA ILE A 209 10.08 -17.00 -2.52
C ILE A 209 10.29 -16.52 -1.08
N ILE A 210 9.36 -15.71 -0.56
CA ILE A 210 9.41 -15.24 0.84
C ILE A 210 9.38 -16.41 1.82
N SER A 211 8.52 -17.40 1.60
CA SER A 211 8.41 -18.58 2.46
C SER A 211 9.68 -19.44 2.42
N ALA A 212 10.29 -19.59 1.24
CA ALA A 212 11.53 -20.33 1.08
C ALA A 212 12.72 -19.69 1.80
N SER A 213 12.68 -18.39 2.06
CA SER A 213 13.70 -17.66 2.84
C SER A 213 13.47 -17.71 4.36
N GLU A 214 12.47 -18.46 4.85
CA GLU A 214 12.06 -18.52 6.26
C GLU A 214 11.67 -17.16 6.87
N LYS A 215 11.28 -16.20 6.02
CA LYS A 215 10.86 -14.85 6.43
C LYS A 215 9.35 -14.69 6.43
N THR A 216 8.88 -13.61 7.04
CA THR A 216 7.45 -13.38 7.29
C THR A 216 6.96 -12.04 6.73
N ALA A 217 7.59 -11.51 5.69
CA ALA A 217 7.11 -10.31 5.02
C ALA A 217 5.74 -10.56 4.38
N ARG A 218 4.88 -9.55 4.39
CA ARG A 218 3.55 -9.57 3.78
C ARG A 218 3.58 -8.92 2.40
N VAL A 219 2.72 -9.37 1.51
CA VAL A 219 2.69 -8.92 0.11
C VAL A 219 1.53 -7.97 -0.13
N ILE A 220 1.85 -6.81 -0.74
CA ILE A 220 0.90 -5.83 -1.25
C ILE A 220 0.82 -5.98 -2.77
N ALA A 221 -0.35 -6.33 -3.30
CA ALA A 221 -0.60 -6.32 -4.74
C ALA A 221 -0.86 -4.88 -5.21
N LYS A 222 -0.04 -4.38 -6.15
CA LYS A 222 -0.27 -3.06 -6.77
C LYS A 222 -1.14 -3.24 -8.01
N ILE A 223 -2.30 -2.61 -7.99
CA ILE A 223 -3.28 -2.66 -9.09
C ILE A 223 -2.98 -1.49 -10.03
N GLU A 224 -2.34 -1.81 -11.13
CA GLU A 224 -1.79 -0.88 -12.12
C GLU A 224 -2.19 -1.24 -13.55
N LYS A 225 -2.74 -2.45 -13.77
CA LYS A 225 -3.01 -3.02 -15.08
C LYS A 225 -4.49 -3.40 -15.25
N PRO A 226 -5.03 -3.33 -16.49
CA PRO A 226 -6.39 -3.79 -16.79
C PRO A 226 -6.63 -5.26 -16.40
N GLU A 227 -5.64 -6.14 -16.65
CA GLU A 227 -5.72 -7.56 -16.32
C GLU A 227 -5.89 -7.79 -14.80
N ALA A 228 -5.31 -6.91 -13.97
CA ALA A 228 -5.51 -6.98 -12.53
C ALA A 228 -6.95 -6.65 -12.11
N ILE A 229 -7.65 -5.81 -12.89
CA ILE A 229 -9.06 -5.50 -12.64
C ILE A 229 -9.93 -6.71 -12.99
N ASP A 230 -9.66 -7.38 -14.11
CA ASP A 230 -10.39 -8.59 -14.52
C ASP A 230 -10.22 -9.74 -13.51
N ASN A 231 -9.03 -9.85 -12.89
CA ASN A 231 -8.66 -10.91 -11.94
C ASN A 231 -8.71 -10.44 -10.46
N ILE A 232 -9.40 -9.33 -10.18
CA ILE A 232 -9.27 -8.62 -8.89
C ILE A 232 -9.66 -9.49 -7.68
N ASP A 233 -10.68 -10.33 -7.78
CA ASP A 233 -11.15 -11.17 -6.68
C ASP A 233 -10.12 -12.24 -6.32
N GLU A 234 -9.51 -12.88 -7.32
CA GLU A 234 -8.48 -13.89 -7.13
C GLU A 234 -7.19 -13.26 -6.55
N ILE A 235 -6.81 -12.07 -7.03
CA ILE A 235 -5.65 -11.31 -6.53
C ILE A 235 -5.88 -10.94 -5.05
N ILE A 236 -7.04 -10.39 -4.69
CA ILE A 236 -7.36 -10.02 -3.31
C ILE A 236 -7.33 -11.25 -2.39
N ALA A 237 -7.85 -12.39 -2.84
CA ALA A 237 -7.91 -13.61 -2.04
C ALA A 237 -6.51 -14.08 -1.58
N VAL A 238 -5.51 -13.97 -2.44
CA VAL A 238 -4.14 -14.43 -2.16
C VAL A 238 -3.21 -13.33 -1.62
N SER A 239 -3.57 -12.05 -1.73
CA SER A 239 -2.78 -10.92 -1.23
C SER A 239 -2.91 -10.72 0.28
N ASP A 240 -1.95 -10.05 0.92
CA ASP A 240 -2.06 -9.62 2.32
C ASP A 240 -2.60 -8.20 2.45
N ALA A 241 -2.39 -7.36 1.44
CA ALA A 241 -2.97 -6.04 1.26
C ALA A 241 -2.99 -5.68 -0.24
N VAL A 242 -3.67 -4.60 -0.60
CA VAL A 242 -3.79 -4.11 -1.98
C VAL A 242 -3.42 -2.63 -2.02
N MET A 243 -2.83 -2.19 -3.13
CA MET A 243 -2.60 -0.76 -3.41
C MET A 243 -3.27 -0.38 -4.74
N VAL A 244 -4.15 0.60 -4.69
CA VAL A 244 -4.70 1.24 -5.88
C VAL A 244 -3.72 2.31 -6.34
N ALA A 245 -2.87 1.99 -7.30
CA ALA A 245 -1.85 2.88 -7.84
C ALA A 245 -2.42 3.71 -8.98
N ARG A 246 -3.18 4.76 -8.63
CA ARG A 246 -4.02 5.53 -9.56
C ARG A 246 -3.26 6.18 -10.71
N GLY A 247 -2.00 6.56 -10.47
CA GLY A 247 -1.14 7.15 -11.50
C GLY A 247 -0.91 6.18 -12.66
N ASP A 248 -0.40 4.97 -12.35
CA ASP A 248 -0.14 3.95 -13.36
C ASP A 248 -1.45 3.38 -13.94
N LEU A 249 -2.45 3.11 -13.08
CA LEU A 249 -3.75 2.62 -13.52
C LEU A 249 -4.46 3.60 -14.47
N GLY A 250 -4.37 4.91 -14.22
CA GLY A 250 -4.99 5.94 -15.05
C GLY A 250 -4.28 6.18 -16.40
N VAL A 251 -3.06 5.66 -16.56
CA VAL A 251 -2.40 5.60 -17.87
C VAL A 251 -2.86 4.37 -18.67
N GLU A 252 -3.14 3.28 -17.99
CA GLU A 252 -3.50 1.97 -18.58
C GLU A 252 -5.02 1.82 -18.81
N MET A 253 -5.85 2.58 -18.11
CA MET A 253 -7.32 2.54 -18.16
C MET A 253 -7.88 3.92 -18.53
N PRO A 254 -9.10 4.01 -19.09
CA PRO A 254 -9.80 5.29 -19.24
C PRO A 254 -9.88 6.02 -17.90
N MET A 255 -9.38 7.25 -17.87
CA MET A 255 -9.16 8.02 -16.64
C MET A 255 -10.47 8.22 -15.85
N GLU A 256 -11.60 8.37 -16.55
CA GLU A 256 -12.94 8.51 -15.97
C GLU A 256 -13.44 7.25 -15.25
N GLN A 257 -12.85 6.08 -15.48
CA GLN A 257 -13.20 4.84 -14.81
C GLN A 257 -12.45 4.66 -13.46
N VAL A 258 -11.29 5.29 -13.31
CA VAL A 258 -10.42 5.11 -12.14
C VAL A 258 -11.14 5.36 -10.80
N PRO A 259 -11.98 6.41 -10.64
CA PRO A 259 -12.68 6.63 -9.37
C PRO A 259 -13.67 5.52 -9.02
N LEU A 260 -14.35 4.93 -9.99
CA LEU A 260 -15.28 3.81 -9.78
C LEU A 260 -14.53 2.52 -9.46
N LEU A 261 -13.42 2.28 -10.15
CA LEU A 261 -12.52 1.14 -9.88
C LEU A 261 -11.93 1.23 -8.46
N GLN A 262 -11.49 2.42 -8.02
CA GLN A 262 -11.03 2.64 -6.65
C GLN A 262 -12.10 2.21 -5.64
N LYS A 263 -13.33 2.68 -5.76
CA LYS A 263 -14.44 2.32 -4.85
C LYS A 263 -14.72 0.82 -4.86
N MET A 264 -14.75 0.21 -6.02
CA MET A 264 -14.99 -1.22 -6.18
C MET A 264 -13.88 -2.04 -5.49
N ILE A 265 -12.59 -1.69 -5.71
CA ILE A 265 -11.46 -2.39 -5.10
C ILE A 265 -11.49 -2.24 -3.57
N ILE A 266 -11.73 -1.01 -3.06
CA ILE A 266 -11.82 -0.77 -1.61
C ILE A 266 -12.92 -1.64 -0.99
N ASN A 267 -14.11 -1.67 -1.56
CA ASN A 267 -15.23 -2.48 -1.03
C ASN A 267 -14.90 -3.97 -1.02
N LYS A 268 -14.29 -4.50 -2.09
CA LYS A 268 -13.86 -5.90 -2.16
C LYS A 268 -12.77 -6.21 -1.12
N CYS A 269 -11.81 -5.32 -0.92
CA CYS A 269 -10.75 -5.46 0.09
C CYS A 269 -11.32 -5.47 1.52
N ILE A 270 -12.27 -4.58 1.85
CA ILE A 270 -12.96 -4.56 3.14
C ILE A 270 -13.71 -5.89 3.35
N ALA A 271 -14.45 -6.35 2.34
CA ALA A 271 -15.17 -7.63 2.42
C ALA A 271 -14.23 -8.81 2.68
N ALA A 272 -13.05 -8.83 2.04
CA ALA A 272 -12.02 -9.85 2.21
C ALA A 272 -11.13 -9.66 3.46
N SER A 273 -11.34 -8.62 4.25
CA SER A 273 -10.47 -8.24 5.40
C SER A 273 -9.00 -8.03 5.00
N ARG A 274 -8.78 -7.40 3.85
CA ARG A 274 -7.46 -7.02 3.34
C ARG A 274 -7.30 -5.52 3.39
N PRO A 275 -6.24 -4.98 4.03
CA PRO A 275 -5.98 -3.55 3.98
C PRO A 275 -5.82 -3.05 2.55
N VAL A 276 -6.32 -1.84 2.28
CA VAL A 276 -6.19 -1.19 0.98
C VAL A 276 -5.59 0.20 1.12
N ILE A 277 -4.58 0.47 0.29
CA ILE A 277 -3.89 1.76 0.19
C ILE A 277 -4.38 2.47 -1.05
N VAL A 278 -4.79 3.74 -0.93
CA VAL A 278 -4.99 4.63 -2.08
C VAL A 278 -3.73 5.45 -2.27
N ALA A 279 -3.17 5.37 -3.48
CA ALA A 279 -1.83 5.89 -3.77
C ALA A 279 -1.84 6.85 -4.97
N THR A 280 -0.82 7.69 -5.02
CA THR A 280 -0.48 8.67 -6.04
C THR A 280 -1.41 9.87 -6.15
N GLN A 281 -0.85 11.05 -6.44
CA GLN A 281 -1.56 12.31 -6.70
C GLN A 281 -2.52 12.73 -5.57
N MET A 282 -2.17 12.46 -4.30
CA MET A 282 -3.03 12.79 -3.16
C MET A 282 -2.96 14.29 -2.80
N LEU A 283 -1.74 14.81 -2.63
CA LEU A 283 -1.46 16.24 -2.33
C LEU A 283 -0.30 16.73 -3.22
N GLU A 284 -0.30 16.39 -4.49
CA GLU A 284 0.83 16.56 -5.41
C GLU A 284 1.30 18.00 -5.55
N SER A 285 0.37 18.97 -5.52
CA SER A 285 0.74 20.40 -5.52
C SER A 285 1.62 20.79 -4.33
N MET A 286 1.58 20.02 -3.23
CA MET A 286 2.41 20.24 -2.05
C MET A 286 3.87 19.79 -2.21
N ILE A 287 4.27 19.29 -3.37
CA ILE A 287 5.68 19.12 -3.71
C ILE A 287 6.40 20.48 -3.64
N THR A 288 5.76 21.54 -4.16
CA THR A 288 6.32 22.90 -4.22
C THR A 288 5.47 23.96 -3.52
N SER A 289 4.31 23.59 -2.99
CA SER A 289 3.38 24.48 -2.28
C SER A 289 3.17 24.03 -0.85
N ALA A 290 3.17 24.98 0.10
CA ALA A 290 2.85 24.69 1.51
C ALA A 290 1.35 24.41 1.76
N ARG A 291 0.49 24.53 0.73
CA ARG A 291 -0.96 24.30 0.84
C ARG A 291 -1.45 23.52 -0.36
N PRO A 292 -2.34 22.54 -0.14
CA PRO A 292 -2.95 21.77 -1.22
C PRO A 292 -4.02 22.58 -1.97
N THR A 293 -4.39 22.10 -3.13
CA THR A 293 -5.58 22.58 -3.83
C THR A 293 -6.85 22.04 -3.16
N ARG A 294 -8.00 22.66 -3.45
CA ARG A 294 -9.30 22.18 -2.96
C ARG A 294 -9.68 20.82 -3.55
N ALA A 295 -9.27 20.55 -4.80
CA ALA A 295 -9.49 19.26 -5.44
C ALA A 295 -8.75 18.12 -4.73
N GLU A 296 -7.49 18.34 -4.35
CA GLU A 296 -6.69 17.36 -3.60
C GLU A 296 -7.26 17.10 -2.20
N VAL A 297 -7.70 18.14 -1.48
CA VAL A 297 -8.36 17.96 -0.18
C VAL A 297 -9.63 17.11 -0.33
N ASN A 298 -10.41 17.35 -1.39
CA ASN A 298 -11.61 16.57 -1.68
C ASN A 298 -11.27 15.12 -2.07
N ASP A 299 -10.21 14.89 -2.81
CA ASP A 299 -9.75 13.56 -3.21
C ASP A 299 -9.31 12.72 -1.99
N VAL A 300 -8.49 13.30 -1.10
CA VAL A 300 -8.11 12.65 0.16
C VAL A 300 -9.35 12.31 0.99
N ALA A 301 -10.26 13.29 1.16
CA ALA A 301 -11.48 13.10 1.93
C ALA A 301 -12.35 11.97 1.35
N ASN A 302 -12.53 11.91 0.03
CA ASN A 302 -13.26 10.82 -0.63
C ASN A 302 -12.57 9.46 -0.45
N SER A 303 -11.25 9.39 -0.57
CA SER A 303 -10.52 8.14 -0.34
C SER A 303 -10.74 7.58 1.08
N VAL A 304 -10.79 8.46 2.08
CA VAL A 304 -11.11 8.09 3.46
C VAL A 304 -12.58 7.66 3.59
N LEU A 305 -13.52 8.41 3.00
CA LEU A 305 -14.97 8.07 3.01
C LEU A 305 -15.27 6.76 2.28
N ASP A 306 -14.53 6.46 1.21
CA ASP A 306 -14.61 5.19 0.49
C ASP A 306 -14.19 4.00 1.36
N GLY A 307 -13.45 4.25 2.47
CA GLY A 307 -13.04 3.24 3.44
C GLY A 307 -11.62 2.73 3.26
N ALA A 308 -10.73 3.49 2.62
CA ALA A 308 -9.31 3.13 2.53
C ALA A 308 -8.69 2.89 3.90
N ASP A 309 -7.85 1.86 4.03
CA ASP A 309 -7.06 1.62 5.25
C ASP A 309 -5.92 2.63 5.39
N ALA A 310 -5.35 3.03 4.26
CA ALA A 310 -4.27 4.00 4.24
C ALA A 310 -4.32 4.89 2.99
N VAL A 311 -3.75 6.08 3.11
CA VAL A 311 -3.47 7.00 2.01
C VAL A 311 -1.96 7.18 1.89
N MET A 312 -1.44 7.24 0.65
CA MET A 312 -0.01 7.29 0.41
C MET A 312 0.43 8.61 -0.23
N LEU A 313 1.51 9.15 0.30
CA LEU A 313 2.25 10.30 -0.24
C LEU A 313 3.51 9.79 -0.96
N SER A 314 3.79 10.34 -2.13
CA SER A 314 4.88 9.94 -3.03
C SER A 314 5.94 11.05 -3.14
N GLY A 315 5.87 11.86 -4.19
CA GLY A 315 6.76 12.99 -4.44
C GLY A 315 6.72 14.04 -3.32
N GLU A 316 5.54 14.24 -2.74
CA GLU A 316 5.26 15.21 -1.68
C GLU A 316 6.19 15.06 -0.46
N THR A 317 6.57 13.82 -0.14
CA THR A 317 7.44 13.51 1.01
C THR A 317 8.84 13.06 0.63
N SER A 318 9.05 12.58 -0.62
CA SER A 318 10.36 12.08 -1.05
C SER A 318 11.28 13.18 -1.59
N VAL A 319 10.74 14.14 -2.34
CA VAL A 319 11.47 15.24 -2.99
C VAL A 319 10.87 16.62 -2.71
N GLY A 320 9.67 16.69 -2.13
CA GLY A 320 8.94 17.92 -1.87
C GLY A 320 9.64 18.84 -0.86
N GLU A 321 9.35 20.14 -0.94
CA GLU A 321 9.94 21.17 -0.08
C GLU A 321 9.39 21.14 1.36
N PHE A 322 8.19 20.55 1.57
CA PHE A 322 7.44 20.66 2.83
C PHE A 322 7.04 19.30 3.44
N PRO A 323 7.92 18.28 3.55
CA PRO A 323 7.53 16.90 3.88
C PRO A 323 6.76 16.78 5.21
N VAL A 324 7.11 17.54 6.24
CA VAL A 324 6.41 17.51 7.55
C VAL A 324 5.02 18.17 7.45
N ILE A 325 4.92 19.32 6.77
CA ILE A 325 3.65 20.08 6.61
C ILE A 325 2.64 19.24 5.81
N VAL A 326 3.11 18.49 4.82
CA VAL A 326 2.26 17.58 4.03
C VAL A 326 1.63 16.51 4.94
N ILE A 327 2.41 15.89 5.83
CA ILE A 327 1.88 14.91 6.80
C ILE A 327 0.86 15.55 7.74
N GLU A 328 1.16 16.73 8.29
CA GLU A 328 0.24 17.47 9.16
C GLU A 328 -1.07 17.82 8.44
N THR A 329 -0.98 18.18 7.16
CA THR A 329 -2.16 18.50 6.33
C THR A 329 -2.98 17.26 6.08
N MET A 330 -2.36 16.15 5.69
CA MET A 330 -3.01 14.85 5.52
C MET A 330 -3.73 14.42 6.81
N GLN A 331 -3.05 14.53 7.96
CA GLN A 331 -3.62 14.21 9.27
C GLN A 331 -4.88 15.04 9.60
N LYS A 332 -4.86 16.33 9.26
CA LYS A 332 -6.01 17.22 9.51
C LYS A 332 -7.20 16.83 8.65
N ILE A 333 -6.98 16.53 7.36
CA ILE A 333 -8.06 16.10 6.45
C ILE A 333 -8.67 14.79 6.93
N VAL A 334 -7.84 13.77 7.17
CA VAL A 334 -8.28 12.44 7.64
C VAL A 334 -9.09 12.55 8.92
N ARG A 335 -8.58 13.30 9.92
CA ARG A 335 -9.29 13.51 11.19
C ARG A 335 -10.66 14.13 11.00
N ASN A 336 -10.73 15.20 10.22
CA ASN A 336 -11.99 15.91 9.99
C ASN A 336 -13.04 14.97 9.38
N VAL A 337 -12.66 14.12 8.43
CA VAL A 337 -13.55 13.14 7.82
C VAL A 337 -13.99 12.07 8.84
N GLU A 338 -13.06 11.54 9.61
CA GLU A 338 -13.36 10.49 10.61
C GLU A 338 -14.26 11.00 11.75
N GLU A 339 -14.16 12.28 12.12
CA GLU A 339 -15.00 12.87 13.16
C GLU A 339 -16.41 13.22 12.68
N LEU A 340 -16.57 13.65 11.43
CA LEU A 340 -17.80 14.29 10.95
C LEU A 340 -18.59 13.46 9.92
N GLY A 341 -17.99 12.52 9.21
CA GLY A 341 -18.63 11.90 8.04
C GLY A 341 -18.44 10.40 7.88
N TYR A 342 -17.66 9.74 8.73
CA TYR A 342 -17.30 8.35 8.51
C TYR A 342 -18.38 7.37 8.97
N THR A 343 -18.62 6.31 8.17
CA THR A 343 -19.53 5.21 8.53
C THR A 343 -18.76 4.14 9.30
N PHE A 344 -19.16 3.91 10.55
CA PHE A 344 -18.57 2.91 11.43
C PHE A 344 -19.44 1.65 11.55
N ASN A 345 -18.86 0.59 12.14
CA ASN A 345 -19.52 -0.66 12.53
C ASN A 345 -20.19 -1.36 11.33
N LEU A 346 -19.37 -1.62 10.29
CA LEU A 346 -19.84 -2.30 9.08
C LEU A 346 -20.26 -3.75 9.39
N ILE A 347 -21.43 -4.13 8.92
CA ILE A 347 -21.91 -5.51 8.97
C ILE A 347 -21.38 -6.24 7.72
N LYS A 348 -20.72 -7.35 7.94
CA LYS A 348 -20.18 -8.22 6.87
C LYS A 348 -20.92 -9.54 6.88
N GLU A 349 -21.22 -10.04 5.68
CA GLU A 349 -21.68 -11.42 5.53
C GLU A 349 -20.50 -12.38 5.77
N LEU A 350 -20.78 -13.43 6.56
CA LEU A 350 -19.79 -14.45 6.87
C LEU A 350 -19.99 -15.66 5.96
N ASN A 351 -18.91 -16.21 5.44
CA ASN A 351 -18.93 -17.43 4.64
C ASN A 351 -18.84 -18.67 5.56
N PRO A 352 -19.93 -19.46 5.74
CA PRO A 352 -19.90 -20.65 6.61
C PRO A 352 -18.90 -21.73 6.14
N ALA A 353 -18.53 -21.75 4.87
CA ALA A 353 -17.54 -22.68 4.33
C ALA A 353 -16.08 -22.23 4.58
N SER A 354 -15.87 -21.02 5.12
CA SER A 354 -14.53 -20.53 5.43
C SER A 354 -13.89 -21.34 6.55
N PRO A 355 -12.61 -21.76 6.43
CA PRO A 355 -11.88 -22.42 7.52
C PRO A 355 -11.68 -21.50 8.74
N THR A 356 -11.96 -20.20 8.58
CA THR A 356 -11.85 -19.17 9.63
C THR A 356 -13.20 -18.73 10.19
N TYR A 357 -14.31 -19.28 9.68
CA TYR A 357 -15.68 -18.86 10.01
C TYR A 357 -15.94 -18.58 11.50
N MET A 358 -15.50 -19.51 12.38
CA MET A 358 -15.70 -19.33 13.84
C MET A 358 -14.97 -18.09 14.38
N GLY A 359 -13.72 -17.88 13.94
CA GLY A 359 -12.94 -16.70 14.35
C GLY A 359 -13.52 -15.41 13.79
N ASP A 360 -14.01 -15.44 12.55
CA ASP A 360 -14.65 -14.30 11.90
C ASP A 360 -15.94 -13.93 12.61
N ALA A 361 -16.75 -14.92 13.00
CA ALA A 361 -17.97 -14.72 13.77
C ALA A 361 -17.69 -14.10 15.14
N VAL A 362 -16.64 -14.55 15.83
CA VAL A 362 -16.22 -13.97 17.12
C VAL A 362 -15.78 -12.51 16.93
N CYS A 363 -15.00 -12.19 15.89
CA CYS A 363 -14.57 -10.82 15.63
C CYS A 363 -15.74 -9.89 15.29
N GLY A 364 -16.66 -10.31 14.43
CA GLY A 364 -17.87 -9.55 14.10
C GLY A 364 -18.77 -9.35 15.31
N SER A 365 -18.96 -10.37 16.15
CA SER A 365 -19.72 -10.28 17.40
C SER A 365 -19.07 -9.33 18.41
N ALA A 366 -17.73 -9.27 18.46
CA ALA A 366 -17.03 -8.32 19.33
C ALA A 366 -17.30 -6.86 18.92
N VAL A 367 -17.31 -6.57 17.61
CA VAL A 367 -17.65 -5.23 17.10
C VAL A 367 -19.12 -4.89 17.37
N TYR A 368 -20.03 -5.83 17.14
CA TYR A 368 -21.45 -5.66 17.45
C TYR A 368 -21.69 -5.39 18.94
N LEU A 369 -21.06 -6.17 19.83
CA LEU A 369 -21.15 -5.95 21.28
C LEU A 369 -20.56 -4.59 21.68
N ALA A 370 -19.44 -4.19 21.08
CA ALA A 370 -18.83 -2.88 21.35
C ALA A 370 -19.79 -1.74 21.00
N GLU A 371 -20.51 -1.84 19.89
CA GLU A 371 -21.54 -0.88 19.52
C GLU A 371 -22.70 -0.85 20.53
N LYS A 372 -23.28 -2.02 20.85
CA LYS A 372 -24.46 -2.12 21.72
C LYS A 372 -24.20 -1.75 23.18
N THR A 373 -22.96 -1.92 23.65
CA THR A 373 -22.56 -1.56 25.02
C THR A 373 -21.88 -0.20 25.11
N ASN A 374 -21.79 0.55 24.00
CA ASN A 374 -21.01 1.79 23.91
C ASN A 374 -19.57 1.63 24.44
N ALA A 375 -18.95 0.48 24.16
CA ALA A 375 -17.59 0.21 24.59
C ALA A 375 -16.61 1.19 23.92
N VAL A 376 -15.64 1.69 24.69
CA VAL A 376 -14.61 2.62 24.19
C VAL A 376 -13.49 1.90 23.46
N GLY A 377 -13.34 0.58 23.68
CA GLY A 377 -12.27 -0.20 23.06
C GLY A 377 -12.59 -1.67 22.89
N ILE A 378 -12.02 -2.26 21.82
CA ILE A 378 -11.92 -3.69 21.60
C ILE A 378 -10.45 -4.06 21.79
N ILE A 379 -10.19 -4.93 22.75
CA ILE A 379 -8.85 -5.38 23.15
C ILE A 379 -8.66 -6.79 22.64
N SER A 380 -7.61 -7.05 21.86
CA SER A 380 -7.34 -8.38 21.33
C SER A 380 -5.89 -8.80 21.57
N MET A 381 -5.72 -10.04 22.02
CA MET A 381 -4.41 -10.70 22.10
C MET A 381 -4.22 -11.58 20.88
N THR A 382 -3.14 -11.37 20.14
CA THR A 382 -2.88 -12.12 18.91
C THR A 382 -1.41 -12.41 18.69
N THR A 383 -1.10 -13.56 18.12
CA THR A 383 0.26 -13.94 17.70
C THR A 383 0.51 -13.75 16.22
N SER A 384 -0.50 -13.90 15.38
CA SER A 384 -0.42 -13.81 13.92
C SER A 384 -0.94 -12.49 13.34
N GLY A 385 -1.69 -11.71 14.15
CA GLY A 385 -2.37 -10.50 13.70
C GLY A 385 -3.74 -10.73 13.06
N TYR A 386 -4.14 -12.00 12.82
CA TYR A 386 -5.41 -12.31 12.14
C TYR A 386 -6.60 -11.56 12.71
N THR A 387 -6.79 -11.58 14.03
CA THR A 387 -7.89 -10.91 14.73
C THR A 387 -7.88 -9.40 14.49
N ALA A 388 -6.68 -8.79 14.40
CA ALA A 388 -6.55 -7.36 14.12
C ALA A 388 -7.10 -6.98 12.74
N PHE A 389 -6.79 -7.77 11.70
CA PHE A 389 -7.30 -7.55 10.35
C PHE A 389 -8.82 -7.75 10.30
N GLN A 390 -9.34 -8.80 10.95
CA GLN A 390 -10.77 -9.08 10.97
C GLN A 390 -11.55 -7.98 11.70
N ILE A 391 -11.17 -7.60 12.92
CA ILE A 391 -11.84 -6.53 13.67
C ILE A 391 -11.78 -5.21 12.90
N SER A 392 -10.61 -4.86 12.37
CA SER A 392 -10.42 -3.63 11.59
C SER A 392 -11.35 -3.54 10.38
N SER A 393 -11.57 -4.65 9.66
CA SER A 393 -12.42 -4.66 8.47
C SER A 393 -13.90 -4.36 8.74
N HIS A 394 -14.35 -4.51 9.98
CA HIS A 394 -15.68 -4.08 10.43
C HIS A 394 -15.73 -2.57 10.77
N ARG A 395 -14.61 -1.85 10.66
CA ARG A 395 -14.53 -0.40 10.95
C ARG A 395 -15.16 0.00 12.29
N PRO A 396 -14.76 -0.60 13.43
CA PRO A 396 -15.38 -0.31 14.71
C PRO A 396 -15.21 1.16 15.12
N LYS A 397 -16.26 1.76 15.69
CA LYS A 397 -16.16 3.09 16.31
C LYS A 397 -15.29 3.05 17.57
N ALA A 398 -15.33 1.94 18.30
CA ALA A 398 -14.45 1.66 19.44
C ALA A 398 -12.98 1.58 18.98
N GLY A 399 -12.05 2.01 19.84
CA GLY A 399 -10.62 1.85 19.58
C GLY A 399 -10.23 0.38 19.47
N THR A 400 -9.35 0.01 18.54
CA THR A 400 -8.86 -1.37 18.39
C THR A 400 -7.46 -1.49 18.95
N TYR A 401 -7.31 -2.15 20.09
CA TYR A 401 -6.07 -2.28 20.84
C TYR A 401 -5.54 -3.70 20.79
N ILE A 402 -4.38 -3.90 20.16
CA ILE A 402 -3.81 -5.21 19.88
C ILE A 402 -2.57 -5.43 20.74
N PHE A 403 -2.57 -6.52 21.53
CA PHE A 403 -1.47 -6.92 22.36
C PHE A 403 -0.78 -8.17 21.81
N THR A 404 0.54 -8.12 21.68
CA THR A 404 1.34 -9.22 21.12
C THR A 404 2.77 -9.19 21.65
N SER A 405 3.39 -10.38 21.79
CA SER A 405 4.81 -10.53 22.08
C SER A 405 5.70 -10.43 20.82
N ASN A 406 5.09 -10.30 19.63
CA ASN A 406 5.82 -10.21 18.37
C ASN A 406 6.00 -8.75 17.94
N ARG A 407 7.21 -8.20 18.14
CA ARG A 407 7.54 -6.81 17.77
C ARG A 407 7.42 -6.53 16.27
N LYS A 408 7.79 -7.51 15.43
CA LYS A 408 7.66 -7.37 13.97
C LYS A 408 6.19 -7.23 13.56
N LEU A 409 5.31 -7.99 14.23
CA LEU A 409 3.87 -7.89 13.99
C LEU A 409 3.33 -6.49 14.33
N LEU A 410 3.84 -5.83 15.37
CA LEU A 410 3.42 -4.47 15.72
C LEU A 410 3.68 -3.48 14.58
N ASN A 411 4.87 -3.57 13.96
CA ASN A 411 5.20 -2.74 12.78
C ASN A 411 4.34 -3.11 11.56
N THR A 412 4.04 -4.40 11.38
CA THR A 412 3.13 -4.86 10.32
C THR A 412 1.74 -4.26 10.47
N LEU A 413 1.23 -4.23 11.72
CA LEU A 413 -0.10 -3.73 12.03
C LEU A 413 -0.24 -2.20 11.92
N SER A 414 0.86 -1.46 11.75
CA SER A 414 0.79 -0.01 11.51
C SER A 414 0.08 0.38 10.21
N LEU A 415 -0.05 -0.54 9.25
CA LEU A 415 -0.82 -0.33 8.02
C LEU A 415 -2.33 -0.59 8.21
N VAL A 416 -2.75 -1.20 9.30
CA VAL A 416 -4.12 -1.68 9.49
C VAL A 416 -4.99 -0.58 10.10
N TRP A 417 -6.11 -0.27 9.45
CA TRP A 417 -7.03 0.79 9.85
C TRP A 417 -7.45 0.68 11.32
N GLY A 418 -7.38 1.78 12.06
CA GLY A 418 -7.84 1.91 13.44
C GLY A 418 -7.03 1.13 14.49
N VAL A 419 -6.09 0.27 14.07
CA VAL A 419 -5.33 -0.57 14.99
C VAL A 419 -4.24 0.23 15.71
N ARG A 420 -4.12 0.02 17.03
CA ARG A 420 -2.98 0.42 17.87
C ARG A 420 -2.39 -0.80 18.53
N GLY A 421 -1.11 -1.07 18.25
CA GLY A 421 -0.38 -2.22 18.75
C GLY A 421 0.42 -1.92 20.01
N PHE A 422 0.41 -2.85 20.96
CA PHE A 422 1.16 -2.81 22.22
C PHE A 422 1.97 -4.08 22.39
N PHE A 423 3.22 -3.93 22.79
CA PHE A 423 4.04 -5.09 23.13
C PHE A 423 3.64 -5.62 24.50
N TYR A 424 3.36 -6.94 24.56
CA TYR A 424 3.04 -7.63 25.79
C TYR A 424 3.45 -9.10 25.65
N ASP A 425 4.21 -9.63 26.64
CA ASP A 425 4.80 -10.98 26.64
C ASP A 425 4.56 -11.78 27.92
N GLN A 426 3.72 -11.28 28.84
CA GLN A 426 3.48 -11.89 30.15
C GLN A 426 2.13 -12.63 30.20
N PHE A 427 1.92 -13.57 29.28
CA PHE A 427 0.68 -14.34 29.23
C PHE A 427 0.68 -15.47 30.28
N GLU A 428 0.16 -15.22 31.49
CA GLU A 428 0.10 -16.22 32.56
C GLU A 428 -1.29 -16.87 32.66
N SER A 429 -2.34 -16.08 32.78
CA SER A 429 -3.73 -16.53 32.77
C SER A 429 -4.62 -15.51 32.10
N THR A 430 -5.79 -15.92 31.63
CA THR A 430 -6.72 -15.03 30.93
C THR A 430 -7.11 -13.83 31.78
N ASP A 431 -7.49 -14.04 33.06
CA ASP A 431 -7.94 -12.94 33.92
C ASP A 431 -6.81 -12.00 34.31
N LYS A 432 -5.62 -12.52 34.62
CA LYS A 432 -4.43 -11.70 34.91
C LYS A 432 -4.03 -10.88 33.70
N THR A 433 -3.99 -11.50 32.52
CA THR A 433 -3.66 -10.81 31.27
C THR A 433 -4.66 -9.69 30.98
N ILE A 434 -5.98 -9.94 31.07
CA ILE A 434 -7.00 -8.91 30.89
C ILE A 434 -6.82 -7.75 31.89
N HIS A 435 -6.54 -8.06 33.14
CA HIS A 435 -6.30 -7.02 34.14
C HIS A 435 -5.08 -6.15 33.81
N GLU A 436 -3.97 -6.77 33.40
CA GLU A 436 -2.73 -6.05 33.07
C GLU A 436 -2.85 -5.20 31.80
N VAL A 437 -3.44 -5.74 30.71
CA VAL A 437 -3.64 -4.96 29.48
C VAL A 437 -4.58 -3.77 29.71
N ASN A 438 -5.60 -3.91 30.57
CA ASN A 438 -6.45 -2.81 30.98
C ASN A 438 -5.67 -1.72 31.73
N LYS A 439 -4.76 -2.11 32.63
CA LYS A 439 -3.87 -1.15 33.31
C LYS A 439 -2.97 -0.40 32.33
N ILE A 440 -2.41 -1.10 31.33
CA ILE A 440 -1.58 -0.47 30.30
C ILE A 440 -2.41 0.58 29.54
N LEU A 441 -3.61 0.24 29.08
CA LEU A 441 -4.48 1.18 28.36
C LEU A 441 -4.88 2.39 29.20
N LYS A 442 -5.11 2.19 30.51
CA LYS A 442 -5.40 3.27 31.46
C LYS A 442 -4.20 4.20 31.66
N ALA A 443 -2.99 3.63 31.78
CA ALA A 443 -1.74 4.40 31.88
C ALA A 443 -1.44 5.22 30.60
N GLU A 444 -1.87 4.71 29.44
CA GLU A 444 -1.78 5.41 28.15
C GLU A 444 -2.94 6.40 27.91
N HIS A 445 -3.83 6.59 28.87
CA HIS A 445 -5.02 7.45 28.80
C HIS A 445 -5.97 7.13 27.64
N LEU A 446 -6.09 5.84 27.30
CA LEU A 446 -6.96 5.33 26.23
C LEU A 446 -8.31 4.82 26.74
N VAL A 447 -8.34 4.48 28.01
CA VAL A 447 -9.54 4.08 28.76
C VAL A 447 -9.51 4.68 30.16
N GLU A 448 -10.69 4.89 30.73
CA GLU A 448 -10.88 5.45 32.08
C GLU A 448 -11.68 4.47 32.94
N THR A 449 -11.60 4.63 34.27
CA THR A 449 -12.43 3.88 35.22
C THR A 449 -13.91 4.06 34.87
N GLY A 450 -14.66 2.96 34.84
CA GLY A 450 -16.06 2.92 34.45
C GLY A 450 -16.29 2.70 32.94
N ASN A 451 -15.30 2.82 32.10
CA ASN A 451 -15.45 2.52 30.69
C ASN A 451 -15.70 1.03 30.44
N VAL A 452 -16.57 0.74 29.47
CA VAL A 452 -16.78 -0.63 28.98
C VAL A 452 -15.77 -0.93 27.88
N VAL A 453 -15.18 -2.13 27.91
CA VAL A 453 -14.28 -2.68 26.88
C VAL A 453 -14.67 -4.10 26.53
N ILE A 454 -14.40 -4.50 25.30
CA ILE A 454 -14.59 -5.86 24.79
C ILE A 454 -13.24 -6.53 24.65
N ASN A 455 -13.02 -7.66 25.34
CA ASN A 455 -11.81 -8.43 25.23
C ASN A 455 -12.03 -9.65 24.35
N THR A 456 -11.11 -9.90 23.41
CA THR A 456 -11.09 -11.10 22.56
C THR A 456 -9.76 -11.81 22.68
N ALA A 457 -9.78 -13.15 22.78
CA ALA A 457 -8.58 -13.97 22.89
C ALA A 457 -8.83 -15.40 22.37
N ALA A 458 -7.77 -16.17 22.25
CA ALA A 458 -7.84 -17.64 22.19
C ALA A 458 -7.75 -18.20 23.62
N ILE A 459 -8.61 -19.13 23.97
CA ILE A 459 -8.54 -19.87 25.24
C ILE A 459 -8.23 -21.32 24.93
N PRO A 460 -7.23 -21.92 25.61
CA PRO A 460 -6.30 -21.35 26.59
C PRO A 460 -5.35 -20.32 26.00
N ILE A 461 -5.09 -19.23 26.72
CA ILE A 461 -4.29 -18.08 26.21
C ILE A 461 -2.83 -18.45 25.92
N GLU A 462 -2.33 -19.50 26.60
CA GLU A 462 -0.96 -20.02 26.41
C GLU A 462 -0.79 -20.79 25.09
N LYS A 463 -1.88 -21.31 24.54
CA LYS A 463 -1.86 -22.08 23.29
C LYS A 463 -2.12 -21.17 22.10
N LYS A 464 -1.23 -21.25 21.09
CA LYS A 464 -1.50 -20.62 19.79
C LYS A 464 -2.77 -21.25 19.20
N GLY A 465 -3.86 -20.49 19.16
CA GLY A 465 -5.17 -20.97 18.70
C GLY A 465 -5.94 -19.89 17.96
N LYS A 466 -7.09 -20.28 17.39
CA LYS A 466 -8.04 -19.34 16.77
C LYS A 466 -8.79 -18.61 17.88
N THR A 467 -9.09 -17.32 17.68
CA THR A 467 -9.91 -16.50 18.59
C THR A 467 -11.26 -17.17 18.81
N ASN A 468 -11.58 -17.48 20.08
CA ASN A 468 -12.75 -18.24 20.49
C ASN A 468 -13.45 -17.68 21.74
N MET A 469 -13.01 -16.52 22.25
CA MET A 469 -13.53 -15.89 23.46
C MET A 469 -13.88 -14.43 23.23
N ILE A 470 -15.01 -14.01 23.77
CA ILE A 470 -15.39 -12.60 23.98
C ILE A 470 -15.73 -12.40 25.45
N LYS A 471 -15.20 -11.36 26.07
CA LYS A 471 -15.53 -10.94 27.45
C LYS A 471 -15.80 -9.44 27.48
N VAL A 472 -16.97 -9.06 27.95
CA VAL A 472 -17.30 -7.66 28.30
C VAL A 472 -16.69 -7.37 29.65
N SER A 473 -15.97 -6.26 29.79
CA SER A 473 -15.37 -5.83 31.06
C SER A 473 -15.60 -4.35 31.31
N ILE A 474 -15.68 -3.98 32.59
CA ILE A 474 -15.67 -2.59 33.03
C ILE A 474 -14.27 -2.30 33.60
N ILE A 475 -13.66 -1.20 33.19
CA ILE A 475 -12.36 -0.77 33.67
C ILE A 475 -12.49 -0.34 35.13
N SER A 476 -11.67 -0.96 36.00
CA SER A 476 -11.61 -0.68 37.44
C SER A 476 -10.64 0.45 37.78
#